data_c26c67b1337de0ace9c876c145521698
#
_entry.id   c26c67b1337de0ace9c876c145521698
#
_cell.length_a   1.000
_cell.length_b   1.000
_cell.length_c   1.000
_cell.angle_alpha   90.00
_cell.angle_beta   90.00
_cell.angle_gamma   90.00
#
_symmetry.space_group_name_H-M   'P 1'
#
loop_
_entity.id
_entity.type
_entity.pdbx_description
1 polymer ?
#
loop_
_entity_poly.entity_id
_entity_poly.type
_entity_poly.pdbx_seq_one_letter_code
_entity_poly.pdbx_strand_id
1 'polypeptide(L)'
;MDCVSNAGIDSLRGFSYQIKVFLLFLSQIKENEKIGYETIDDVSIQKLNESNFDEKCDGYVSVKTGINIYTAIQVKRTTITIDVAKGILLNWLLLKDRGDVEEYIIFTEKDYKNTDNIFNINFDDFFDEIQNSKKRKDALIMKVKNLFNGDKDKFLKYITEIKGHYKFENADKLDDKIYQAYSSIFMKGGVADSIYILRINELHNFVIENLFSCIEKRRPYVCDYSAFMQEAELICNRITNNKIELNYPNFIKSNPVYMSELIDTREYKQLQYCRLSEASMKINLGYKQYYQQYRLMNLENGRVDAMNNMELTSFENFIQAKDKVQAENIDTPRNRFDETKRCSNSYASTEQIRYGALIYLTGENIDDDIKISWKDDENDADKC
;
A
#
# COMPACT_ATOMS: atom_id res chain seq x y z
N MET A 1 26.58 -6.64 -27.22
CA MET A 1 26.07 -6.12 -25.93
C MET A 1 25.73 -7.34 -25.12
N ASP A 2 26.56 -7.67 -24.15
CA ASP A 2 26.35 -8.80 -23.28
C ASP A 2 25.12 -8.55 -22.43
N CYS A 3 24.17 -9.48 -22.45
CA CYS A 3 22.99 -9.45 -21.60
C CYS A 3 23.44 -9.50 -20.13
N VAL A 4 23.37 -8.37 -19.46
CA VAL A 4 23.51 -8.34 -17.99
C VAL A 4 22.44 -9.24 -17.42
N SER A 5 22.83 -10.24 -16.66
CA SER A 5 21.91 -11.18 -16.00
C SER A 5 20.96 -10.40 -15.07
N ASN A 6 19.66 -10.43 -15.34
CA ASN A 6 18.62 -9.82 -14.51
C ASN A 6 18.22 -10.71 -13.31
N ALA A 7 19.02 -11.73 -13.00
CA ALA A 7 18.70 -12.72 -11.94
C ALA A 7 18.38 -12.08 -10.57
N GLY A 8 19.03 -10.98 -10.22
CA GLY A 8 18.73 -10.24 -8.99
C GLY A 8 17.34 -9.58 -9.02
N ILE A 9 16.97 -8.99 -10.16
CA ILE A 9 15.65 -8.36 -10.34
C ILE A 9 14.56 -9.43 -10.31
N ASP A 10 14.77 -10.57 -10.97
CA ASP A 10 13.78 -11.66 -10.98
C ASP A 10 13.58 -12.28 -9.60
N SER A 11 14.64 -12.39 -8.81
CA SER A 11 14.55 -12.82 -7.40
C SER A 11 13.73 -11.83 -6.56
N LEU A 12 14.00 -10.51 -6.69
CA LEU A 12 13.25 -9.47 -6.00
C LEU A 12 11.77 -9.41 -6.43
N ARG A 13 11.47 -9.67 -7.70
CA ARG A 13 10.08 -9.78 -8.18
C ARG A 13 9.34 -10.96 -7.54
N GLY A 14 10.01 -12.11 -7.39
CA GLY A 14 9.47 -13.26 -6.67
C GLY A 14 9.15 -12.93 -5.21
N PHE A 15 10.09 -12.31 -4.51
CA PHE A 15 9.95 -11.88 -3.13
C PHE A 15 8.80 -10.86 -2.96
N SER A 16 8.72 -9.84 -3.83
CA SER A 16 7.62 -8.87 -3.82
C SER A 16 6.25 -9.54 -3.99
N TYR A 17 6.16 -10.55 -4.85
CA TYR A 17 4.93 -11.31 -5.04
C TYR A 17 4.53 -12.12 -3.80
N GLN A 18 5.48 -12.76 -3.14
CA GLN A 18 5.25 -13.49 -1.88
C GLN A 18 4.73 -12.56 -0.78
N ILE A 19 5.27 -11.33 -0.66
CA ILE A 19 4.75 -10.33 0.29
C ILE A 19 3.30 -9.96 -0.02
N LYS A 20 2.95 -9.76 -1.28
CA LYS A 20 1.57 -9.49 -1.68
C LYS A 20 0.62 -10.65 -1.36
N VAL A 21 1.06 -11.89 -1.57
CA VAL A 21 0.29 -13.08 -1.18
C VAL A 21 0.14 -13.15 0.34
N PHE A 22 1.21 -12.87 1.10
CA PHE A 22 1.13 -12.76 2.56
C PHE A 22 0.08 -11.73 2.98
N LEU A 23 0.07 -10.52 2.38
CA LEU A 23 -0.95 -9.51 2.64
C LEU A 23 -2.37 -9.99 2.33
N LEU A 24 -2.56 -10.70 1.21
CA LEU A 24 -3.87 -11.26 0.89
C LEU A 24 -4.35 -12.22 1.98
N PHE A 25 -3.50 -13.14 2.41
CA PHE A 25 -3.86 -14.12 3.45
C PHE A 25 -3.94 -13.47 4.86
N LEU A 26 -3.18 -12.42 5.14
CA LEU A 26 -3.30 -11.65 6.38
C LEU A 26 -4.71 -11.06 6.55
N SER A 27 -5.38 -10.65 5.47
CA SER A 27 -6.77 -10.18 5.54
C SER A 27 -7.78 -11.28 5.89
N GLN A 28 -7.39 -12.54 5.82
CA GLN A 28 -8.26 -13.71 6.00
C GLN A 28 -8.08 -14.41 7.34
N ILE A 29 -7.04 -14.06 8.10
CA ILE A 29 -6.84 -14.66 9.43
C ILE A 29 -7.97 -14.27 10.39
N LYS A 30 -8.30 -15.22 11.26
CA LYS A 30 -9.38 -15.09 12.24
C LYS A 30 -8.82 -15.00 13.65
N GLU A 31 -9.69 -14.70 14.58
CA GLU A 31 -9.39 -14.84 16.01
C GLU A 31 -8.76 -16.21 16.29
N ASN A 32 -7.69 -16.23 17.08
CA ASN A 32 -6.88 -17.42 17.36
C ASN A 32 -6.09 -17.98 16.16
N GLU A 33 -5.89 -17.20 15.11
CA GLU A 33 -4.99 -17.53 14.01
C GLU A 33 -3.80 -16.58 13.98
N LYS A 34 -2.69 -17.08 13.47
CA LYS A 34 -1.52 -16.27 13.10
C LYS A 34 -1.01 -16.68 11.73
N ILE A 35 -0.40 -15.75 11.03
CA ILE A 35 0.22 -15.96 9.73
C ILE A 35 1.72 -15.77 9.85
N GLY A 36 2.49 -16.64 9.21
CA GLY A 36 3.94 -16.59 9.18
C GLY A 36 4.48 -16.49 7.77
N TYR A 37 5.56 -15.75 7.62
CA TYR A 37 6.37 -15.66 6.41
C TYR A 37 7.69 -16.39 6.66
N GLU A 38 8.08 -17.33 5.75
CA GLU A 38 9.28 -18.16 5.88
C GLU A 38 9.34 -18.95 7.21
N THR A 39 8.18 -19.45 7.68
CA THR A 39 8.10 -20.24 8.91
C THR A 39 8.24 -21.74 8.63
N ILE A 40 7.33 -22.31 7.86
CA ILE A 40 7.32 -23.72 7.44
C ILE A 40 7.30 -23.87 5.92
N ASP A 41 6.81 -22.85 5.21
CA ASP A 41 6.82 -22.67 3.76
C ASP A 41 6.85 -21.18 3.47
N ASP A 42 6.71 -20.72 2.20
CA ASP A 42 6.77 -19.31 1.83
C ASP A 42 5.82 -18.45 2.68
N VAL A 43 4.58 -18.91 2.85
CA VAL A 43 3.58 -18.36 3.77
C VAL A 43 2.90 -19.50 4.53
N SER A 44 2.54 -19.29 5.79
CA SER A 44 1.81 -20.29 6.57
C SER A 44 0.79 -19.65 7.50
N ILE A 45 -0.34 -20.32 7.70
CA ILE A 45 -1.37 -19.92 8.68
C ILE A 45 -1.41 -20.99 9.78
N GLN A 46 -1.42 -20.54 11.02
CA GLN A 46 -1.51 -21.39 12.18
C GLN A 46 -2.75 -21.05 13.00
N LYS A 47 -3.52 -22.07 13.38
CA LYS A 47 -4.63 -21.98 14.34
C LYS A 47 -4.10 -22.25 15.75
N LEU A 48 -4.43 -21.38 16.69
CA LEU A 48 -4.09 -21.49 18.10
C LEU A 48 -5.31 -22.04 18.86
N ASN A 49 -5.13 -23.09 19.66
CA ASN A 49 -6.19 -23.55 20.55
C ASN A 49 -6.21 -22.75 21.87
N GLU A 50 -7.39 -22.39 22.35
CA GLU A 50 -7.61 -21.51 23.51
C GLU A 50 -7.01 -22.03 24.83
N SER A 51 -6.62 -23.28 24.91
CA SER A 51 -6.16 -23.91 26.17
C SER A 51 -4.69 -23.67 26.53
N ASN A 52 -3.93 -22.87 25.77
CA ASN A 52 -2.48 -22.74 25.93
C ASN A 52 -2.00 -21.31 26.23
N PHE A 53 -2.77 -20.52 26.96
CA PHE A 53 -2.25 -19.26 27.55
C PHE A 53 -1.54 -19.57 28.88
N ASP A 54 -0.28 -20.00 28.79
CA ASP A 54 0.63 -19.99 29.93
C ASP A 54 1.68 -18.90 29.69
N GLU A 55 1.59 -17.82 30.48
CA GLU A 55 2.29 -16.53 30.30
C GLU A 55 3.81 -16.57 30.55
N LYS A 56 4.46 -17.72 30.56
CA LYS A 56 5.84 -17.87 31.06
C LYS A 56 6.84 -18.60 30.17
N CYS A 57 6.66 -18.67 28.87
CA CYS A 57 7.68 -19.36 28.06
C CYS A 57 8.17 -18.52 26.88
N ASP A 58 9.38 -18.01 26.97
CA ASP A 58 10.24 -17.56 25.86
C ASP A 58 10.69 -18.72 24.92
N GLY A 59 9.97 -19.79 24.88
CA GLY A 59 10.20 -20.93 24.02
C GLY A 59 8.89 -21.67 23.82
N TYR A 60 8.53 -21.92 22.57
CA TYR A 60 7.37 -22.71 22.22
C TYR A 60 7.50 -24.13 22.76
N VAL A 61 7.00 -24.41 23.93
CA VAL A 61 6.78 -25.74 24.45
C VAL A 61 5.31 -26.07 24.34
N SER A 62 4.96 -26.94 23.40
CA SER A 62 3.65 -27.54 23.27
C SER A 62 3.40 -28.42 24.49
N VAL A 63 2.56 -27.98 25.42
CA VAL A 63 1.99 -28.87 26.43
C VAL A 63 0.75 -29.54 25.83
N LYS A 64 0.68 -30.81 25.98
CA LYS A 64 -0.08 -31.90 25.40
C LYS A 64 -1.62 -31.77 25.43
N THR A 65 -2.26 -30.72 24.88
CA THR A 65 -3.72 -30.71 24.63
C THR A 65 -4.19 -29.77 23.53
N GLY A 66 -3.31 -29.15 22.72
CA GLY A 66 -3.69 -28.32 21.59
C GLY A 66 -2.78 -28.63 20.40
N ILE A 67 -3.28 -29.31 19.39
CA ILE A 67 -2.55 -29.49 18.14
C ILE A 67 -2.55 -28.15 17.42
N ASN A 68 -1.39 -27.51 17.30
CA ASN A 68 -1.23 -26.39 16.37
C ASN A 68 -1.42 -26.96 14.96
N ILE A 69 -2.43 -26.47 14.26
CA ILE A 69 -2.73 -26.90 12.90
C ILE A 69 -2.25 -25.82 11.96
N TYR A 70 -1.49 -26.20 10.93
CA TYR A 70 -0.95 -25.31 9.94
C TYR A 70 -1.58 -25.52 8.57
N THR A 71 -1.73 -24.42 7.82
CA THR A 71 -1.88 -24.41 6.37
C THR A 71 -0.55 -23.97 5.77
N ALA A 72 0.03 -24.80 4.91
CA ALA A 72 1.28 -24.51 4.21
C ALA A 72 0.97 -23.91 2.83
N ILE A 73 1.47 -22.74 2.53
CA ILE A 73 1.20 -22.00 1.29
C ILE A 73 2.51 -21.79 0.54
N GLN A 74 2.68 -22.53 -0.56
CA GLN A 74 3.80 -22.35 -1.47
C GLN A 74 3.44 -21.34 -2.56
N VAL A 75 4.17 -20.25 -2.62
CA VAL A 75 3.93 -19.19 -3.59
C VAL A 75 4.86 -19.33 -4.78
N LYS A 76 4.33 -19.38 -5.99
CA LYS A 76 5.13 -19.47 -7.22
C LYS A 76 4.66 -18.44 -8.24
N ARG A 77 5.59 -17.59 -8.66
CA ARG A 77 5.37 -16.61 -9.73
C ARG A 77 5.84 -17.12 -11.11
N THR A 78 6.64 -18.16 -11.12
CA THR A 78 7.19 -18.76 -12.34
C THR A 78 6.41 -20.02 -12.74
N THR A 79 6.62 -20.51 -13.96
CA THR A 79 6.04 -21.78 -14.41
C THR A 79 6.46 -22.92 -13.50
N ILE A 80 5.50 -23.73 -13.07
CA ILE A 80 5.73 -24.92 -12.27
C ILE A 80 6.12 -26.05 -13.22
N THR A 81 7.43 -26.28 -13.35
CA THR A 81 7.98 -27.41 -14.08
C THR A 81 7.96 -28.67 -13.21
N ILE A 82 8.20 -29.83 -13.81
CA ILE A 82 8.28 -31.12 -13.08
C ILE A 82 9.32 -31.05 -11.94
N ASP A 83 10.48 -30.43 -12.19
CA ASP A 83 11.53 -30.31 -11.17
C ASP A 83 11.11 -29.38 -10.03
N VAL A 84 10.42 -28.29 -10.33
CA VAL A 84 9.85 -27.40 -9.31
C VAL A 84 8.78 -28.13 -8.50
N ALA A 85 7.90 -28.88 -9.16
CA ALA A 85 6.88 -29.70 -8.50
C ALA A 85 7.50 -30.75 -7.57
N LYS A 86 8.54 -31.48 -8.02
CA LYS A 86 9.30 -32.41 -7.19
C LYS A 86 9.89 -31.70 -5.95
N GLY A 87 10.49 -30.52 -6.14
CA GLY A 87 11.03 -29.73 -5.03
C GLY A 87 9.99 -29.37 -3.97
N ILE A 88 8.80 -28.95 -4.41
CA ILE A 88 7.66 -28.64 -3.54
C ILE A 88 7.21 -29.90 -2.77
N LEU A 89 7.02 -31.01 -3.48
CA LEU A 89 6.60 -32.27 -2.86
C LEU A 89 7.63 -32.76 -1.86
N LEU A 90 8.93 -32.64 -2.10
CA LEU A 90 9.95 -32.99 -1.11
C LEU A 90 9.78 -32.21 0.19
N ASN A 91 9.48 -30.92 0.11
CA ASN A 91 9.22 -30.11 1.29
C ASN A 91 7.95 -30.57 2.01
N TRP A 92 6.85 -30.74 1.28
CA TRP A 92 5.57 -31.15 1.83
C TRP A 92 5.58 -32.53 2.44
N LEU A 93 6.39 -33.45 1.93
CA LEU A 93 6.59 -34.81 2.55
C LEU A 93 7.22 -34.68 3.95
N LEU A 94 8.17 -33.78 4.14
CA LEU A 94 8.73 -33.49 5.48
C LEU A 94 7.73 -32.81 6.38
N LEU A 95 6.94 -31.86 5.86
CA LEU A 95 5.87 -31.21 6.60
C LEU A 95 4.78 -32.20 7.02
N LYS A 96 4.44 -33.17 6.15
CA LYS A 96 3.49 -34.23 6.48
C LYS A 96 3.97 -35.13 7.63
N ASP A 97 5.26 -35.41 7.66
CA ASP A 97 5.85 -36.22 8.74
C ASP A 97 5.82 -35.49 10.10
N ARG A 98 5.86 -34.16 10.12
CA ARG A 98 5.65 -33.36 11.35
C ARG A 98 4.26 -33.62 11.95
N GLY A 99 3.25 -33.88 11.13
CA GLY A 99 1.90 -34.23 11.56
C GLY A 99 1.04 -33.06 11.99
N ASP A 100 1.50 -31.81 11.78
CA ASP A 100 0.82 -30.58 12.20
C ASP A 100 0.28 -29.75 11.02
N VAL A 101 0.45 -30.21 9.77
CA VAL A 101 -0.06 -29.54 8.56
C VAL A 101 -1.33 -30.24 8.06
N GLU A 102 -2.43 -29.51 8.04
CA GLU A 102 -3.72 -30.03 7.58
C GLU A 102 -4.00 -29.67 6.10
N GLU A 103 -3.50 -28.56 5.59
CA GLU A 103 -3.81 -28.08 4.24
C GLU A 103 -2.54 -27.62 3.52
N TYR A 104 -2.47 -27.92 2.21
CA TYR A 104 -1.36 -27.57 1.33
C TYR A 104 -1.89 -26.74 0.16
N ILE A 105 -1.41 -25.52 0.00
CA ILE A 105 -1.86 -24.61 -1.04
C ILE A 105 -0.69 -24.25 -1.95
N ILE A 106 -0.90 -24.35 -3.27
CA ILE A 106 -0.08 -23.67 -4.26
C ILE A 106 -0.81 -22.40 -4.66
N PHE A 107 -0.12 -21.26 -4.51
CA PHE A 107 -0.62 -19.99 -4.96
C PHE A 107 0.23 -19.46 -6.13
N THR A 108 -0.41 -19.20 -7.28
CA THR A 108 0.28 -18.77 -8.50
C THR A 108 -0.31 -17.53 -9.10
N GLU A 109 0.47 -16.83 -9.95
CA GLU A 109 0.00 -15.73 -10.78
C GLU A 109 -0.60 -16.29 -12.09
N LYS A 110 -1.77 -15.81 -12.48
CA LYS A 110 -2.52 -16.30 -13.64
C LYS A 110 -1.79 -16.10 -14.97
N ASP A 111 -1.00 -15.02 -15.07
CA ASP A 111 -0.27 -14.67 -16.30
C ASP A 111 0.74 -15.74 -16.73
N TYR A 112 1.20 -16.58 -15.81
CA TYR A 112 2.14 -17.68 -16.10
C TYR A 112 1.45 -18.94 -16.63
N LYS A 113 0.14 -18.91 -16.87
CA LYS A 113 -0.64 -20.06 -17.40
C LYS A 113 -0.31 -21.38 -16.70
N ASN A 114 -0.02 -21.31 -15.40
CA ASN A 114 0.26 -22.49 -14.62
C ASN A 114 -1.00 -23.36 -14.55
N THR A 115 -0.89 -24.56 -15.04
CA THR A 115 -1.85 -25.64 -14.78
C THR A 115 -1.42 -26.36 -13.53
N ASP A 116 -2.38 -26.99 -12.86
CA ASP A 116 -2.09 -27.82 -11.69
C ASP A 116 -1.36 -29.09 -12.09
N ASN A 117 -0.04 -29.03 -12.10
CA ASN A 117 0.86 -30.11 -12.49
C ASN A 117 1.60 -30.73 -11.30
N ILE A 118 1.30 -30.33 -10.08
CA ILE A 118 2.05 -30.78 -8.88
C ILE A 118 2.04 -32.30 -8.76
N PHE A 119 0.91 -32.93 -9.06
CA PHE A 119 0.76 -34.41 -8.98
C PHE A 119 0.86 -35.10 -10.34
N ASN A 120 1.21 -34.40 -11.42
CA ASN A 120 1.48 -34.99 -12.75
C ASN A 120 2.91 -35.57 -12.85
N ILE A 121 3.31 -36.36 -11.85
CA ILE A 121 4.64 -36.95 -11.73
C ILE A 121 4.45 -38.44 -11.64
N ASN A 122 5.32 -39.22 -12.28
CA ASN A 122 5.41 -40.66 -12.01
C ASN A 122 6.02 -40.82 -10.61
N PHE A 123 5.23 -41.24 -9.64
CA PHE A 123 5.67 -41.35 -8.25
C PHE A 123 6.60 -42.54 -8.02
N ASP A 124 6.55 -43.59 -8.85
CA ASP A 124 7.46 -44.69 -8.80
C ASP A 124 8.89 -44.23 -9.19
N ASP A 125 9.01 -43.56 -10.31
CA ASP A 125 10.29 -43.00 -10.76
C ASP A 125 10.81 -41.93 -9.79
N PHE A 126 9.92 -41.15 -9.22
CA PHE A 126 10.29 -40.11 -8.24
C PHE A 126 10.81 -40.71 -6.94
N PHE A 127 10.18 -41.77 -6.46
CA PHE A 127 10.68 -42.52 -5.30
C PHE A 127 12.06 -43.11 -5.55
N ASP A 128 12.26 -43.74 -6.73
CA ASP A 128 13.55 -44.32 -7.13
C ASP A 128 14.63 -43.21 -7.24
N GLU A 129 14.31 -42.04 -7.77
CA GLU A 129 15.20 -40.89 -7.79
C GLU A 129 15.63 -40.46 -6.37
N ILE A 130 14.66 -40.38 -5.43
CA ILE A 130 14.93 -40.07 -4.03
C ILE A 130 15.88 -41.13 -3.43
N GLN A 131 15.60 -42.41 -3.59
CA GLN A 131 16.39 -43.49 -3.01
C GLN A 131 17.81 -43.60 -3.60
N ASN A 132 17.96 -43.27 -4.87
CA ASN A 132 19.26 -43.28 -5.57
C ASN A 132 20.06 -41.99 -5.41
N SER A 133 19.51 -40.95 -4.75
CA SER A 133 20.20 -39.68 -4.58
C SER A 133 21.49 -39.80 -3.78
N LYS A 134 22.56 -39.14 -4.31
CA LYS A 134 23.89 -39.07 -3.69
C LYS A 134 24.24 -37.62 -3.29
N LYS A 135 23.24 -36.73 -3.17
CA LYS A 135 23.46 -35.34 -2.75
C LYS A 135 24.00 -35.28 -1.31
N ARG A 136 24.42 -34.07 -0.88
CA ARG A 136 24.90 -33.86 0.49
C ARG A 136 23.82 -34.17 1.52
N LYS A 137 24.22 -34.57 2.73
CA LYS A 137 23.30 -35.02 3.80
C LYS A 137 22.26 -33.97 4.21
N ASP A 138 22.58 -32.69 4.07
CA ASP A 138 21.73 -31.52 4.38
C ASP A 138 20.71 -31.20 3.28
N ALA A 139 20.89 -31.78 2.08
CA ALA A 139 19.97 -31.55 0.97
C ALA A 139 18.57 -32.13 1.26
N LEU A 140 17.54 -31.38 0.83
CA LEU A 140 16.12 -31.74 1.05
C LEU A 140 15.79 -33.19 0.65
N ILE A 141 16.23 -33.61 -0.55
CA ILE A 141 16.03 -34.93 -1.06
C ILE A 141 16.65 -36.04 -0.15
N MET A 142 17.78 -35.73 0.51
CA MET A 142 18.43 -36.64 1.43
C MET A 142 17.67 -36.77 2.75
N LYS A 143 17.07 -35.68 3.23
CA LYS A 143 16.18 -35.72 4.39
C LYS A 143 14.97 -36.62 4.12
N VAL A 144 14.35 -36.47 2.93
CA VAL A 144 13.21 -37.27 2.49
C VAL A 144 13.63 -38.77 2.29
N LYS A 145 14.81 -39.00 1.69
CA LYS A 145 15.36 -40.35 1.57
C LYS A 145 15.47 -41.05 2.94
N ASN A 146 16.00 -40.36 3.94
CA ASN A 146 16.15 -40.90 5.29
C ASN A 146 14.79 -41.12 5.98
N LEU A 147 13.81 -40.23 5.72
CA LEU A 147 12.45 -40.32 6.26
C LEU A 147 11.76 -41.63 5.85
N PHE A 148 11.88 -42.00 4.58
CA PHE A 148 11.23 -43.21 4.07
C PHE A 148 12.11 -44.44 4.14
N ASN A 149 13.42 -44.30 4.05
CA ASN A 149 14.38 -45.39 4.18
C ASN A 149 14.00 -46.66 3.37
N GLY A 150 13.57 -46.48 2.13
CA GLY A 150 13.13 -47.56 1.23
C GLY A 150 11.66 -47.97 1.35
N ASP A 151 10.89 -47.41 2.29
CA ASP A 151 9.45 -47.65 2.46
C ASP A 151 8.62 -46.90 1.44
N LYS A 152 8.35 -47.55 0.31
CA LYS A 152 7.56 -47.02 -0.80
C LYS A 152 6.08 -46.88 -0.44
N ASP A 153 5.54 -47.78 0.35
CA ASP A 153 4.12 -47.73 0.73
C ASP A 153 3.83 -46.54 1.63
N LYS A 154 4.72 -46.27 2.59
CA LYS A 154 4.64 -45.04 3.41
C LYS A 154 4.74 -43.80 2.55
N PHE A 155 5.63 -43.78 1.56
CA PHE A 155 5.78 -42.62 0.64
C PHE A 155 4.49 -42.38 -0.15
N LEU A 156 3.92 -43.38 -0.80
CA LEU A 156 2.69 -43.29 -1.58
C LEU A 156 1.49 -42.89 -0.71
N LYS A 157 1.43 -43.39 0.52
CA LYS A 157 0.41 -43.00 1.49
C LYS A 157 0.49 -41.50 1.78
N TYR A 158 1.70 -40.97 2.04
CA TYR A 158 1.89 -39.52 2.30
C TYR A 158 1.50 -38.67 1.09
N ILE A 159 1.88 -39.07 -0.12
CA ILE A 159 1.45 -38.38 -1.36
C ILE A 159 -0.07 -38.36 -1.48
N THR A 160 -0.74 -39.46 -1.19
CA THR A 160 -2.20 -39.55 -1.26
C THR A 160 -2.89 -38.66 -0.24
N GLU A 161 -2.35 -38.64 0.99
CA GLU A 161 -2.87 -37.76 2.04
C GLU A 161 -2.65 -36.27 1.74
N ILE A 162 -1.46 -35.88 1.25
CA ILE A 162 -1.19 -34.52 0.82
C ILE A 162 -2.15 -34.13 -0.32
N LYS A 163 -2.34 -34.99 -1.32
CA LYS A 163 -3.25 -34.76 -2.44
C LYS A 163 -4.70 -34.59 -1.98
N GLY A 164 -5.13 -35.28 -0.93
CA GLY A 164 -6.48 -35.15 -0.35
C GLY A 164 -6.74 -33.83 0.34
N HIS A 165 -5.69 -33.11 0.76
CA HIS A 165 -5.76 -31.84 1.46
C HIS A 165 -5.11 -30.69 0.67
N TYR A 166 -4.98 -30.85 -0.63
CA TYR A 166 -4.33 -29.92 -1.53
C TYR A 166 -5.32 -28.98 -2.21
N LYS A 167 -4.90 -27.73 -2.38
CA LYS A 167 -5.60 -26.72 -3.17
C LYS A 167 -4.64 -26.02 -4.13
N PHE A 168 -5.12 -25.75 -5.33
CA PHE A 168 -4.45 -24.92 -6.31
C PHE A 168 -5.20 -23.60 -6.44
N GLU A 169 -4.54 -22.51 -6.08
CA GLU A 169 -5.09 -21.17 -6.17
C GLU A 169 -4.33 -20.34 -7.20
N ASN A 170 -5.09 -19.60 -7.99
CA ASN A 170 -4.56 -18.76 -9.06
C ASN A 170 -5.18 -17.38 -8.96
N ALA A 171 -4.35 -16.35 -8.81
CA ALA A 171 -4.80 -14.97 -8.72
C ALA A 171 -4.61 -14.25 -10.06
N ASP A 172 -5.72 -13.71 -10.57
CA ASP A 172 -5.70 -12.63 -11.55
C ASP A 172 -5.77 -11.31 -10.78
N LYS A 173 -4.94 -10.32 -11.14
CA LYS A 173 -4.94 -8.99 -10.51
C LYS A 173 -4.88 -9.05 -8.98
N LEU A 174 -3.76 -9.55 -8.46
CA LEU A 174 -3.57 -9.73 -7.02
C LEU A 174 -3.78 -8.43 -6.23
N ASP A 175 -3.37 -7.29 -6.79
CA ASP A 175 -3.56 -5.97 -6.15
C ASP A 175 -5.04 -5.61 -5.98
N ASP A 176 -5.89 -5.91 -6.97
CA ASP A 176 -7.34 -5.71 -6.86
C ASP A 176 -7.96 -6.62 -5.79
N LYS A 177 -7.47 -7.87 -5.68
CA LYS A 177 -7.92 -8.79 -4.62
C LYS A 177 -7.53 -8.31 -3.23
N ILE A 178 -6.30 -7.83 -3.07
CA ILE A 178 -5.83 -7.22 -1.80
C ILE A 178 -6.70 -6.01 -1.48
N TYR A 179 -6.90 -5.11 -2.45
CA TYR A 179 -7.75 -3.94 -2.29
C TYR A 179 -9.15 -4.34 -1.81
N GLN A 180 -9.79 -5.32 -2.43
CA GLN A 180 -11.14 -5.77 -2.03
C GLN A 180 -11.16 -6.44 -0.64
N ALA A 181 -10.13 -7.22 -0.32
CA ALA A 181 -10.07 -8.01 0.91
C ALA A 181 -10.06 -7.16 2.19
N TYR A 182 -9.48 -5.96 2.13
CA TYR A 182 -9.39 -5.05 3.28
C TYR A 182 -10.57 -4.10 3.44
N SER A 183 -11.57 -4.13 2.55
CA SER A 183 -12.71 -3.19 2.56
C SER A 183 -13.48 -3.23 3.87
N SER A 184 -13.72 -4.42 4.43
CA SER A 184 -14.43 -4.59 5.71
C SER A 184 -13.68 -4.00 6.91
N ILE A 185 -12.37 -3.85 6.81
CA ILE A 185 -11.50 -3.33 7.88
C ILE A 185 -11.34 -1.81 7.74
N PHE A 186 -11.01 -1.32 6.54
CA PHE A 186 -10.55 0.05 6.32
C PHE A 186 -11.58 1.01 5.71
N MET A 187 -12.71 0.51 5.14
CA MET A 187 -13.77 1.35 4.56
C MET A 187 -14.96 1.60 5.51
N LYS A 188 -14.82 1.32 6.79
CA LYS A 188 -15.91 1.56 7.76
C LYS A 188 -16.25 3.05 7.87
N GLY A 189 -17.54 3.39 7.86
CA GLY A 189 -18.03 4.74 8.13
C GLY A 189 -17.97 5.71 6.94
N GLY A 190 -18.01 5.24 5.68
CA GLY A 190 -18.07 6.13 4.52
C GLY A 190 -16.75 6.84 4.22
N VAL A 191 -15.65 6.12 4.39
CA VAL A 191 -14.29 6.61 4.10
C VAL A 191 -14.10 6.78 2.60
N ALA A 192 -13.51 7.91 2.18
CA ALA A 192 -13.16 8.15 0.78
C ALA A 192 -12.12 7.15 0.26
N ASP A 193 -12.18 6.82 -1.03
CA ASP A 193 -11.26 5.86 -1.67
C ASP A 193 -9.78 6.25 -1.49
N SER A 194 -9.45 7.53 -1.54
CA SER A 194 -8.09 8.02 -1.31
C SER A 194 -7.56 7.68 0.10
N ILE A 195 -8.41 7.79 1.12
CA ILE A 195 -8.10 7.42 2.51
C ILE A 195 -7.93 5.91 2.62
N TYR A 196 -8.82 5.16 1.98
CA TYR A 196 -8.75 3.71 1.94
C TYR A 196 -7.44 3.21 1.32
N ILE A 197 -7.04 3.76 0.17
CA ILE A 197 -5.77 3.44 -0.49
C ILE A 197 -4.58 3.77 0.43
N LEU A 198 -4.59 4.91 1.11
CA LEU A 198 -3.53 5.29 2.04
C LEU A 198 -3.42 4.30 3.21
N ARG A 199 -4.53 3.82 3.75
CA ARG A 199 -4.54 2.82 4.83
C ARG A 199 -3.95 1.48 4.37
N ILE A 200 -4.29 1.01 3.16
CA ILE A 200 -3.69 -0.21 2.60
C ILE A 200 -2.19 -0.04 2.39
N ASN A 201 -1.76 1.10 1.84
CA ASN A 201 -0.33 1.37 1.63
C ASN A 201 0.44 1.41 2.96
N GLU A 202 -0.15 1.98 4.00
CA GLU A 202 0.47 2.03 5.32
C GLU A 202 0.58 0.64 5.96
N LEU A 203 -0.44 -0.20 5.82
CA LEU A 203 -0.36 -1.60 6.23
C LEU A 203 0.72 -2.37 5.47
N HIS A 204 0.84 -2.12 4.17
CA HIS A 204 1.89 -2.71 3.34
C HIS A 204 3.29 -2.31 3.84
N ASN A 205 3.50 -1.03 4.13
CA ASN A 205 4.74 -0.52 4.70
C ASN A 205 5.06 -1.18 6.05
N PHE A 206 4.07 -1.25 6.93
CA PHE A 206 4.20 -1.91 8.23
C PHE A 206 4.65 -3.37 8.09
N VAL A 207 4.03 -4.15 7.19
CA VAL A 207 4.42 -5.54 6.95
C VAL A 207 5.85 -5.63 6.42
N ILE A 208 6.21 -4.79 5.44
CA ILE A 208 7.56 -4.78 4.85
C ILE A 208 8.63 -4.44 5.90
N GLU A 209 8.43 -3.42 6.71
CA GLU A 209 9.38 -3.00 7.75
C GLU A 209 9.61 -4.11 8.78
N ASN A 210 8.53 -4.73 9.25
CA ASN A 210 8.62 -5.84 10.19
C ASN A 210 9.31 -7.06 9.59
N LEU A 211 9.00 -7.38 8.33
CA LEU A 211 9.60 -8.48 7.60
C LEU A 211 11.10 -8.26 7.42
N PHE A 212 11.55 -7.06 6.99
CA PHE A 212 12.96 -6.75 6.86
C PHE A 212 13.69 -6.81 8.20
N SER A 213 13.08 -6.27 9.27
CA SER A 213 13.64 -6.40 10.63
C SER A 213 13.81 -7.87 11.07
N CYS A 214 12.90 -8.74 10.66
CA CYS A 214 13.01 -10.18 10.94
C CYS A 214 14.10 -10.85 10.09
N ILE A 215 14.20 -10.52 8.81
CA ILE A 215 15.26 -11.04 7.90
C ILE A 215 16.65 -10.65 8.42
N GLU A 216 16.86 -9.41 8.82
CA GLU A 216 18.13 -8.96 9.41
C GLU A 216 18.52 -9.78 10.64
N LYS A 217 17.53 -10.18 11.45
CA LYS A 217 17.71 -11.00 12.65
C LYS A 217 17.72 -12.51 12.35
N ARG A 218 17.64 -12.90 11.09
CA ARG A 218 17.57 -14.31 10.62
C ARG A 218 16.46 -15.12 11.29
N ARG A 219 15.29 -14.53 11.46
CA ARG A 219 14.11 -15.17 12.04
C ARG A 219 12.90 -15.00 11.12
N PRO A 220 11.93 -15.93 11.14
CA PRO A 220 10.69 -15.77 10.40
C PRO A 220 9.88 -14.59 10.95
N TYR A 221 9.06 -13.96 10.07
CA TYR A 221 8.08 -12.99 10.48
C TYR A 221 6.75 -13.67 10.79
N VAL A 222 6.17 -13.38 11.94
CA VAL A 222 4.87 -13.91 12.37
C VAL A 222 3.99 -12.75 12.83
N CYS A 223 2.75 -12.75 12.36
CA CYS A 223 1.73 -11.77 12.74
C CYS A 223 0.48 -12.54 13.22
N ASP A 224 0.05 -12.32 14.45
CA ASP A 224 -1.21 -12.85 14.96
C ASP A 224 -2.37 -11.90 14.71
N TYR A 225 -3.61 -12.41 14.84
CA TYR A 225 -4.82 -11.64 14.61
C TYR A 225 -4.90 -10.38 15.48
N SER A 226 -4.54 -10.48 16.77
CA SER A 226 -4.57 -9.35 17.70
C SER A 226 -3.60 -8.24 17.29
N ALA A 227 -2.35 -8.59 16.98
CA ALA A 227 -1.35 -7.64 16.51
C ALA A 227 -1.76 -6.97 15.20
N PHE A 228 -2.33 -7.75 14.26
CA PHE A 228 -2.85 -7.23 13.01
C PHE A 228 -4.01 -6.24 13.24
N MET A 229 -5.00 -6.59 14.07
CA MET A 229 -6.15 -5.72 14.32
C MET A 229 -5.76 -4.46 15.09
N GLN A 230 -4.81 -4.55 16.03
CA GLN A 230 -4.26 -3.40 16.73
C GLN A 230 -3.58 -2.42 15.75
N GLU A 231 -2.75 -2.92 14.84
CA GLU A 231 -2.11 -2.06 13.84
C GLU A 231 -3.14 -1.47 12.86
N ALA A 232 -4.12 -2.25 12.44
CA ALA A 232 -5.21 -1.76 11.59
C ALA A 232 -6.00 -0.61 12.27
N GLU A 233 -6.24 -0.71 13.58
CA GLU A 233 -6.86 0.37 14.36
C GLU A 233 -5.96 1.60 14.45
N LEU A 234 -4.66 1.42 14.71
CA LEU A 234 -3.69 2.52 14.73
C LEU A 234 -3.60 3.23 13.37
N ILE A 235 -3.60 2.48 12.28
CA ILE A 235 -3.64 3.02 10.91
C ILE A 235 -4.94 3.82 10.70
N CYS A 236 -6.10 3.26 11.08
CA CYS A 236 -7.38 3.96 10.97
C CYS A 236 -7.39 5.27 11.77
N ASN A 237 -6.84 5.28 12.98
CA ASN A 237 -6.77 6.47 13.83
C ASN A 237 -5.79 7.52 13.28
N ARG A 238 -4.66 7.09 12.73
CA ARG A 238 -3.63 7.93 12.13
C ARG A 238 -4.08 8.54 10.81
N ILE A 239 -4.74 7.73 9.98
CA ILE A 239 -5.24 8.10 8.64
C ILE A 239 -6.76 8.20 8.72
N THR A 240 -7.25 9.33 9.21
CA THR A 240 -8.69 9.63 9.31
C THR A 240 -9.07 10.71 8.31
N ASN A 241 -10.36 10.76 7.96
CA ASN A 241 -10.91 11.84 7.15
C ASN A 241 -10.60 13.25 7.74
N ASN A 242 -10.23 13.30 9.01
CA ASN A 242 -9.98 14.56 9.73
C ASN A 242 -8.51 14.94 9.86
N LYS A 243 -7.55 14.05 9.50
CA LYS A 243 -6.12 14.25 9.79
C LYS A 243 -5.19 13.85 8.65
N ILE A 244 -5.56 14.09 7.41
CA ILE A 244 -4.51 14.15 6.40
C ILE A 244 -3.86 15.52 6.55
N GLU A 245 -2.86 15.61 7.39
CA GLU A 245 -1.98 16.77 7.41
C GLU A 245 -1.12 16.73 6.15
N LEU A 246 -1.60 17.40 5.13
CA LEU A 246 -0.76 17.69 3.97
C LEU A 246 0.47 18.46 4.48
N ASN A 247 1.63 17.86 4.33
CA ASN A 247 2.90 18.49 4.67
C ASN A 247 3.42 19.25 3.44
N TYR A 248 3.40 20.57 3.47
CA TYR A 248 3.81 21.41 2.34
C TYR A 248 5.25 21.14 1.84
N PRO A 249 6.28 21.02 2.69
CA PRO A 249 7.63 20.69 2.26
C PRO A 249 7.72 19.34 1.50
N ASN A 250 7.02 18.32 1.94
CA ASN A 250 7.01 17.02 1.26
C ASN A 250 6.22 17.08 -0.04
N PHE A 251 5.09 17.79 -0.04
CA PHE A 251 4.26 17.99 -1.24
C PHE A 251 5.08 18.63 -2.37
N ILE A 252 5.77 19.75 -2.12
CA ILE A 252 6.54 20.47 -3.13
C ILE A 252 7.73 19.66 -3.66
N LYS A 253 8.35 18.81 -2.83
CA LYS A 253 9.41 17.89 -3.31
C LYS A 253 8.88 16.87 -4.31
N SER A 254 7.67 16.35 -4.08
CA SER A 254 7.04 15.36 -4.94
C SER A 254 6.33 15.99 -6.16
N ASN A 255 5.94 17.27 -6.06
CA ASN A 255 5.20 18.01 -7.09
C ASN A 255 5.91 19.33 -7.42
N PRO A 256 7.06 19.28 -8.10
CA PRO A 256 7.79 20.50 -8.44
C PRO A 256 7.01 21.37 -9.44
N VAL A 257 7.04 22.69 -9.22
CA VAL A 257 6.40 23.66 -10.12
C VAL A 257 7.25 23.83 -11.38
N TYR A 258 6.70 23.49 -12.53
CA TYR A 258 7.30 23.73 -13.85
C TYR A 258 6.70 24.99 -14.46
N MET A 259 7.45 26.10 -14.38
CA MET A 259 6.99 27.44 -14.82
C MET A 259 6.62 27.48 -16.31
N SER A 260 7.35 26.72 -17.15
CA SER A 260 7.09 26.64 -18.59
C SER A 260 5.70 26.09 -18.96
N GLU A 261 5.12 25.26 -18.11
CA GLU A 261 3.79 24.67 -18.32
C GLU A 261 2.65 25.62 -17.89
N LEU A 262 2.97 26.66 -17.14
CA LEU A 262 1.99 27.56 -16.52
C LEU A 262 1.94 28.96 -17.15
N ILE A 263 2.83 29.29 -18.08
CA ILE A 263 2.96 30.63 -18.70
C ILE A 263 1.64 31.14 -19.28
N ASP A 264 0.85 30.26 -19.89
CA ASP A 264 -0.40 30.62 -20.54
C ASP A 264 -1.60 30.69 -19.59
N THR A 265 -1.44 30.24 -18.35
CA THR A 265 -2.53 30.23 -17.37
C THR A 265 -2.84 31.65 -16.86
N ARG A 266 -4.12 31.88 -16.53
CA ARG A 266 -4.53 33.17 -16.00
C ARG A 266 -3.85 33.51 -14.67
N GLU A 267 -3.66 32.53 -13.81
CA GLU A 267 -2.97 32.68 -12.53
C GLU A 267 -1.52 33.17 -12.71
N TYR A 268 -0.81 32.61 -13.68
CA TYR A 268 0.54 33.09 -14.00
C TYR A 268 0.53 34.54 -14.46
N LYS A 269 -0.38 34.94 -15.39
CA LYS A 269 -0.53 36.26 -15.92
C LYS A 269 -0.91 37.26 -14.82
N GLN A 270 -1.84 36.91 -13.93
CA GLN A 270 -2.23 37.75 -12.80
C GLN A 270 -1.05 37.99 -11.84
N LEU A 271 -0.22 36.98 -11.54
CA LEU A 271 0.99 37.14 -10.74
C LEU A 271 2.07 38.01 -11.47
N GLN A 272 2.17 37.89 -12.78
CA GLN A 272 3.07 38.71 -13.62
C GLN A 272 2.68 40.20 -13.56
N TYR A 273 1.39 40.52 -13.60
CA TYR A 273 0.91 41.86 -13.44
C TYR A 273 1.28 42.47 -12.08
N CYS A 274 1.40 41.64 -11.05
CA CYS A 274 1.89 42.07 -9.74
C CYS A 274 3.41 42.33 -9.70
N ARG A 275 4.14 42.18 -10.80
CA ARG A 275 5.60 42.37 -10.92
C ARG A 275 6.39 41.60 -9.86
N LEU A 276 6.01 40.34 -9.60
CA LEU A 276 6.74 39.45 -8.71
C LEU A 276 8.00 38.93 -9.40
N SER A 277 9.03 38.62 -8.62
CA SER A 277 10.19 37.90 -9.14
C SER A 277 9.76 36.48 -9.53
N GLU A 278 10.49 35.85 -10.46
CA GLU A 278 10.24 34.49 -10.89
C GLU A 278 10.21 33.49 -9.71
N ALA A 279 11.14 33.64 -8.77
CA ALA A 279 11.16 32.83 -7.55
C ALA A 279 9.88 33.01 -6.71
N SER A 280 9.39 34.27 -6.57
CA SER A 280 8.16 34.57 -5.84
C SER A 280 6.93 34.04 -6.55
N MET A 281 6.89 34.11 -7.88
CA MET A 281 5.81 33.53 -8.70
C MET A 281 5.79 32.00 -8.53
N LYS A 282 6.94 31.35 -8.61
CA LYS A 282 7.07 29.90 -8.41
C LYS A 282 6.55 29.46 -7.05
N ILE A 283 6.87 30.19 -5.99
CA ILE A 283 6.37 29.89 -4.64
C ILE A 283 4.83 30.01 -4.58
N ASN A 284 4.26 31.10 -5.12
CA ASN A 284 2.81 31.29 -5.08
C ASN A 284 2.05 30.26 -5.92
N LEU A 285 2.58 29.86 -7.08
CA LEU A 285 2.02 28.76 -7.88
C LEU A 285 2.15 27.41 -7.18
N GLY A 286 3.20 27.20 -6.40
CA GLY A 286 3.33 26.04 -5.52
C GLY A 286 2.28 26.04 -4.40
N TYR A 287 1.97 27.18 -3.82
CA TYR A 287 0.86 27.29 -2.87
C TYR A 287 -0.50 26.97 -3.52
N LYS A 288 -0.72 27.42 -4.77
CA LYS A 288 -1.93 27.07 -5.53
C LYS A 288 -2.05 25.54 -5.72
N GLN A 289 -0.98 24.87 -6.18
CA GLN A 289 -1.00 23.41 -6.37
C GLN A 289 -1.29 22.69 -5.05
N TYR A 290 -0.68 23.15 -3.96
CA TYR A 290 -0.91 22.59 -2.63
C TYR A 290 -2.36 22.79 -2.16
N TYR A 291 -2.94 23.99 -2.41
CA TYR A 291 -4.34 24.25 -2.12
C TYR A 291 -5.28 23.40 -2.96
N GLN A 292 -5.00 23.19 -4.25
CA GLN A 292 -5.81 22.34 -5.10
C GLN A 292 -5.89 20.90 -4.56
N GLN A 293 -4.76 20.35 -4.10
CA GLN A 293 -4.74 19.05 -3.46
C GLN A 293 -5.54 19.06 -2.13
N TYR A 294 -5.35 20.08 -1.31
CA TYR A 294 -6.10 20.25 -0.06
C TYR A 294 -7.62 20.37 -0.32
N ARG A 295 -8.00 21.15 -1.34
CA ARG A 295 -9.39 21.31 -1.77
C ARG A 295 -10.01 19.99 -2.20
N LEU A 296 -9.33 19.28 -3.10
CA LEU A 296 -9.79 17.97 -3.59
C LEU A 296 -10.04 17.00 -2.42
N MET A 297 -9.09 16.86 -1.53
CA MET A 297 -9.21 16.00 -0.35
C MET A 297 -10.39 16.40 0.56
N ASN A 298 -10.64 17.69 0.76
CA ASN A 298 -11.77 18.13 1.58
C ASN A 298 -13.11 17.88 0.88
N LEU A 299 -13.20 18.08 -0.43
CA LEU A 299 -14.41 17.77 -1.20
C LEU A 299 -14.73 16.26 -1.19
N GLU A 300 -13.72 15.40 -1.38
CA GLU A 300 -13.85 13.95 -1.26
C GLU A 300 -14.30 13.52 0.13
N ASN A 301 -13.97 14.28 1.16
CA ASN A 301 -14.40 14.06 2.53
C ASN A 301 -15.74 14.74 2.90
N GLY A 302 -16.49 15.23 1.91
CA GLY A 302 -17.79 15.86 2.11
C GLY A 302 -17.75 17.25 2.78
N ARG A 303 -16.56 17.90 2.86
CA ARG A 303 -16.40 19.20 3.50
C ARG A 303 -16.62 20.36 2.51
N VAL A 304 -17.65 20.26 1.71
CA VAL A 304 -17.99 21.27 0.68
C VAL A 304 -18.16 22.65 1.29
N ASP A 305 -18.94 22.77 2.36
CA ASP A 305 -19.20 24.05 3.02
C ASP A 305 -17.93 24.71 3.57
N ALA A 306 -16.99 23.92 4.10
CA ALA A 306 -15.72 24.46 4.58
C ALA A 306 -14.87 25.04 3.45
N MET A 307 -14.89 24.43 2.26
CA MET A 307 -14.20 24.92 1.08
C MET A 307 -14.88 26.16 0.53
N ASN A 308 -16.19 26.16 0.41
CA ASN A 308 -16.97 27.31 -0.03
C ASN A 308 -16.75 28.53 0.89
N ASN A 309 -16.78 28.33 2.21
CA ASN A 309 -16.54 29.40 3.17
C ASN A 309 -15.10 29.94 3.06
N MET A 310 -14.11 29.08 2.85
CA MET A 310 -12.72 29.50 2.65
C MET A 310 -12.54 30.34 1.36
N GLU A 311 -13.14 29.87 0.26
CA GLU A 311 -13.07 30.55 -1.04
C GLU A 311 -13.80 31.87 -1.00
N LEU A 312 -15.01 31.92 -0.46
CA LEU A 312 -15.79 33.16 -0.28
C LEU A 312 -15.05 34.16 0.60
N THR A 313 -14.55 33.77 1.76
CA THR A 313 -13.77 34.65 2.65
C THR A 313 -12.50 35.18 1.96
N SER A 314 -11.85 34.36 1.13
CA SER A 314 -10.69 34.77 0.35
C SER A 314 -11.06 35.87 -0.68
N PHE A 315 -12.22 35.73 -1.32
CA PHE A 315 -12.74 36.73 -2.26
C PHE A 315 -13.17 37.99 -1.53
N GLU A 316 -13.89 37.93 -0.42
CA GLU A 316 -14.27 39.08 0.41
C GLU A 316 -13.04 39.86 0.87
N ASN A 317 -11.97 39.17 1.29
CA ASN A 317 -10.69 39.80 1.64
C ASN A 317 -10.07 40.55 0.45
N PHE A 318 -10.19 40.02 -0.76
CA PHE A 318 -9.75 40.71 -1.97
C PHE A 318 -10.55 41.97 -2.23
N ILE A 319 -11.89 41.94 -2.11
CA ILE A 319 -12.73 43.14 -2.28
C ILE A 319 -12.36 44.21 -1.27
N GLN A 320 -12.25 43.86 0.02
CA GLN A 320 -11.84 44.81 1.06
C GLN A 320 -10.44 45.39 0.80
N ALA A 321 -9.48 44.59 0.35
CA ALA A 321 -8.16 45.06 0.00
C ALA A 321 -8.18 46.00 -1.21
N LYS A 322 -8.98 45.71 -2.25
CA LYS A 322 -9.16 46.53 -3.44
C LYS A 322 -9.75 47.90 -3.05
N ASP A 323 -10.83 47.90 -2.27
CA ASP A 323 -11.48 49.14 -1.81
C ASP A 323 -10.51 49.98 -0.99
N LYS A 324 -9.72 49.38 -0.11
CA LYS A 324 -8.72 50.07 0.70
C LYS A 324 -7.67 50.78 -0.17
N VAL A 325 -7.03 50.05 -1.11
CA VAL A 325 -5.98 50.65 -1.95
C VAL A 325 -6.51 51.69 -2.90
N GLN A 326 -7.78 51.60 -3.33
CA GLN A 326 -8.47 52.62 -4.10
C GLN A 326 -8.70 53.89 -3.27
N ALA A 327 -9.22 53.73 -2.05
CA ALA A 327 -9.45 54.88 -1.14
C ALA A 327 -8.15 55.61 -0.78
N GLU A 328 -7.04 54.89 -0.68
CA GLU A 328 -5.71 55.44 -0.42
C GLU A 328 -5.01 56.00 -1.68
N ASN A 329 -5.64 55.93 -2.87
CA ASN A 329 -5.10 56.35 -4.18
C ASN A 329 -3.76 55.65 -4.54
N ILE A 330 -3.58 54.39 -4.12
CA ILE A 330 -2.39 53.58 -4.40
C ILE A 330 -2.75 52.30 -5.14
N ASP A 331 -3.88 52.28 -5.84
CA ASP A 331 -4.42 51.09 -6.51
C ASP A 331 -3.50 50.61 -7.65
N THR A 332 -2.85 49.52 -7.42
CA THR A 332 -2.02 48.77 -8.39
C THR A 332 -2.23 47.26 -8.19
N PRO A 333 -2.03 46.46 -9.22
CA PRO A 333 -2.10 44.99 -9.06
C PRO A 333 -1.25 44.47 -7.91
N ARG A 334 -0.07 45.05 -7.70
CA ARG A 334 0.83 44.69 -6.61
C ARG A 334 0.23 45.03 -5.25
N ASN A 335 -0.31 46.21 -5.06
CA ASN A 335 -0.88 46.64 -3.80
C ASN A 335 -2.15 45.86 -3.46
N ARG A 336 -3.02 45.56 -4.43
CA ARG A 336 -4.17 44.67 -4.25
C ARG A 336 -3.71 43.28 -3.76
N PHE A 337 -2.70 42.67 -4.39
CA PHE A 337 -2.14 41.40 -4.00
C PHE A 337 -1.56 41.44 -2.59
N ASP A 338 -0.70 42.39 -2.28
CA ASP A 338 -0.01 42.47 -0.98
C ASP A 338 -1.01 42.73 0.16
N GLU A 339 -2.01 43.63 -0.02
CA GLU A 339 -3.04 43.87 0.98
C GLU A 339 -3.96 42.66 1.20
N THR A 340 -4.38 41.99 0.13
CA THR A 340 -5.18 40.76 0.28
C THR A 340 -4.43 39.68 1.07
N LYS A 341 -3.13 39.52 0.83
CA LYS A 341 -2.30 38.58 1.58
C LYS A 341 -2.16 38.90 3.08
N ARG A 342 -2.36 40.13 3.48
CA ARG A 342 -2.36 40.55 4.90
C ARG A 342 -3.64 40.16 5.63
N CYS A 343 -4.74 39.99 4.92
CA CYS A 343 -6.00 39.61 5.52
C CYS A 343 -5.95 38.14 6.04
N SER A 344 -6.58 37.89 7.18
CA SER A 344 -6.70 36.56 7.73
C SER A 344 -7.87 35.81 7.11
N ASN A 345 -7.77 34.47 7.09
CA ASN A 345 -8.89 33.58 6.73
C ASN A 345 -8.95 32.46 7.77
N SER A 346 -9.98 32.51 8.62
CA SER A 346 -10.15 31.58 9.75
C SER A 346 -10.42 30.15 9.33
N TYR A 347 -10.81 29.92 8.08
CA TYR A 347 -11.03 28.59 7.53
C TYR A 347 -9.75 27.93 7.00
N ALA A 348 -8.66 28.70 6.83
CA ALA A 348 -7.37 28.17 6.37
C ALA A 348 -6.52 27.73 7.55
N SER A 349 -6.11 26.45 7.55
CA SER A 349 -5.30 25.87 8.63
C SER A 349 -3.83 26.32 8.60
N THR A 350 -3.32 26.75 7.45
CA THR A 350 -1.94 27.26 7.27
C THR A 350 -1.88 28.43 6.29
N GLU A 351 -0.80 29.21 6.34
CA GLU A 351 -0.58 30.28 5.39
C GLU A 351 -0.45 29.81 3.94
N GLN A 352 0.15 28.63 3.74
CA GLN A 352 0.30 28.04 2.40
C GLN A 352 -1.06 27.74 1.77
N ILE A 353 -2.02 27.23 2.56
CA ILE A 353 -3.40 26.99 2.11
C ILE A 353 -4.10 28.30 1.85
N ARG A 354 -3.96 29.28 2.77
CA ARG A 354 -4.57 30.60 2.63
C ARG A 354 -4.11 31.32 1.35
N TYR A 355 -2.81 31.40 1.13
CA TYR A 355 -2.26 32.00 -0.08
C TYR A 355 -2.59 31.20 -1.33
N GLY A 356 -2.60 29.87 -1.21
CA GLY A 356 -2.96 28.99 -2.31
C GLY A 356 -4.40 29.22 -2.78
N ALA A 357 -5.35 29.40 -1.87
CA ALA A 357 -6.74 29.73 -2.19
C ALA A 357 -6.85 31.05 -2.98
N LEU A 358 -6.13 32.11 -2.56
CA LEU A 358 -6.11 33.36 -3.27
C LEU A 358 -5.64 33.24 -4.72
N ILE A 359 -4.56 32.47 -4.94
CA ILE A 359 -4.02 32.26 -6.30
C ILE A 359 -4.94 31.34 -7.11
N TYR A 360 -5.54 30.32 -6.48
CA TYR A 360 -6.51 29.44 -7.13
C TYR A 360 -7.71 30.24 -7.68
N LEU A 361 -8.24 31.19 -6.91
CA LEU A 361 -9.37 32.03 -7.32
C LEU A 361 -9.04 33.02 -8.46
N THR A 362 -7.77 33.14 -8.84
CA THR A 362 -7.42 33.88 -10.07
C THR A 362 -7.49 33.03 -11.34
N GLY A 363 -7.92 31.77 -11.25
CA GLY A 363 -7.97 30.82 -12.37
C GLY A 363 -9.04 31.15 -13.40
N GLU A 364 -8.90 30.55 -14.59
CA GLU A 364 -9.84 30.73 -15.71
C GLU A 364 -11.24 30.17 -15.37
N ASN A 365 -11.27 28.97 -14.79
CA ASN A 365 -12.49 28.19 -14.55
C ASN A 365 -13.12 28.47 -13.18
N ILE A 366 -12.91 29.66 -12.63
CA ILE A 366 -13.52 30.09 -11.37
C ILE A 366 -14.80 30.87 -11.70
N ASP A 367 -15.83 30.61 -10.87
CA ASP A 367 -17.09 31.33 -10.93
C ASP A 367 -16.84 32.86 -10.83
N ASP A 368 -17.45 33.64 -11.70
CA ASP A 368 -17.22 35.07 -11.77
C ASP A 368 -17.59 35.78 -10.45
N ASP A 369 -18.53 35.23 -9.68
CA ASP A 369 -18.96 35.79 -8.39
C ASP A 369 -17.87 35.74 -7.29
N ILE A 370 -16.85 34.87 -7.45
CA ILE A 370 -15.72 34.73 -6.51
C ILE A 370 -14.35 34.80 -7.18
N LYS A 371 -14.29 35.21 -8.44
CA LYS A 371 -13.06 35.36 -9.22
C LYS A 371 -12.22 36.53 -8.81
N ILE A 372 -10.97 36.33 -8.46
CA ILE A 372 -10.01 37.36 -8.12
C ILE A 372 -9.28 37.87 -9.36
N SER A 373 -9.18 39.21 -9.52
CA SER A 373 -8.40 39.89 -10.56
C SER A 373 -7.51 40.94 -9.93
N TRP A 374 -6.20 40.66 -9.83
CA TRP A 374 -5.23 41.69 -9.38
C TRP A 374 -5.16 42.86 -10.39
N LYS A 375 -5.19 42.52 -11.68
CA LYS A 375 -5.44 43.46 -12.78
C LYS A 375 -6.81 43.13 -13.35
N ASP A 376 -7.68 44.13 -13.43
CA ASP A 376 -9.01 43.96 -14.03
C ASP A 376 -8.87 43.57 -15.50
N ASP A 377 -9.68 42.59 -15.95
CA ASP A 377 -9.70 42.11 -17.34
C ASP A 377 -10.31 43.20 -18.23
N GLU A 378 -9.83 43.33 -19.49
CA GLU A 378 -10.25 44.43 -20.40
C GLU A 378 -11.76 44.42 -20.71
N ASN A 379 -12.46 43.31 -20.46
CA ASN A 379 -13.89 43.16 -20.67
C ASN A 379 -14.76 43.68 -19.48
N ASP A 380 -14.18 43.99 -18.33
CA ASP A 380 -14.93 44.49 -17.17
C ASP A 380 -15.04 46.02 -17.17
N ALA A 381 -14.28 46.69 -18.02
CA ALA A 381 -14.33 48.17 -18.14
C ALA A 381 -15.65 48.70 -18.74
N ASP A 382 -16.45 47.85 -19.38
CA ASP A 382 -17.73 48.26 -20.04
C ASP A 382 -18.97 48.01 -19.14
N LYS A 383 -18.79 47.58 -17.89
CA LYS A 383 -19.88 47.27 -16.95
C LYS A 383 -20.05 48.26 -15.79
N CYS A 384 -19.37 49.40 -15.80
CA CYS A 384 -19.55 50.49 -14.82
C CYS A 384 -20.35 51.64 -15.35
#